data_19dece834ba8ff55f98156369370492c
#
_entry.id   19dece834ba8ff55f98156369370492c
#
_cell.length_a   1.000
_cell.length_b   1.000
_cell.length_c   1.000
_cell.angle_alpha   90.00
_cell.angle_beta   90.00
_cell.angle_gamma   90.00
#
_symmetry.space_group_name_H-M   'P 1'
#
loop_
_entity.id
_entity.type
_entity.pdbx_description
1 polymer ?
#
loop_
_entity_poly.entity_id
_entity_poly.type
_entity_poly.pdbx_seq_one_letter_code
_entity_poly.pdbx_strand_id
1 'polypeptide(L)'
;MNIRRNKFRNILIGILTVLVLASCSTKKNKWNRRVYHNLTSHYNVWWNGNQSVKEGEKNLKEAVKDDYTIILPVFNYGTKENALSLNSNMDRAIEKASISIQRHSMRFGGK
;
A
#
# COMPACT_ATOMS: atom_id res chain seq x y z
N MET A 1 33.08 5.41 -43.47
CA MET A 1 32.43 4.19 -42.94
C MET A 1 31.70 4.38 -41.60
N ASN A 2 31.85 5.47 -40.86
CA ASN A 2 31.22 5.72 -39.54
C ASN A 2 29.77 6.23 -39.58
N ILE A 3 29.35 6.97 -40.59
CA ILE A 3 28.02 7.59 -40.68
C ILE A 3 26.91 6.55 -40.81
N ARG A 4 27.14 5.50 -41.58
CA ARG A 4 26.16 4.40 -41.78
C ARG A 4 25.95 3.59 -40.50
N ARG A 5 27.01 3.36 -39.72
CA ARG A 5 26.98 2.66 -38.44
C ARG A 5 26.23 3.44 -37.37
N ASN A 6 26.40 4.76 -37.33
CA ASN A 6 25.71 5.62 -36.36
C ASN A 6 24.22 5.72 -36.67
N LYS A 7 23.82 5.80 -37.95
CA LYS A 7 22.40 5.78 -38.37
C LYS A 7 21.73 4.46 -37.95
N PHE A 8 22.38 3.33 -38.21
CA PHE A 8 21.86 2.01 -37.81
C PHE A 8 21.72 1.88 -36.29
N ARG A 9 22.70 2.33 -35.53
CA ARG A 9 22.63 2.36 -34.05
C ARG A 9 21.49 3.22 -33.52
N ASN A 10 21.27 4.39 -34.10
CA ASN A 10 20.18 5.27 -33.66
C ASN A 10 18.80 4.70 -34.01
N ILE A 11 18.64 4.03 -35.13
CA ILE A 11 17.43 3.32 -35.50
C ILE A 11 17.18 2.16 -34.53
N LEU A 12 18.20 1.39 -34.18
CA LEU A 12 18.09 0.29 -33.24
C LEU A 12 17.68 0.77 -31.86
N ILE A 13 18.26 1.86 -31.40
CA ILE A 13 17.89 2.50 -30.09
C ILE A 13 16.43 2.97 -30.16
N GLY A 14 15.99 3.60 -31.25
CA GLY A 14 14.62 4.04 -31.43
C GLY A 14 13.62 2.88 -31.36
N ILE A 15 13.89 1.79 -32.06
CA ILE A 15 13.06 0.58 -32.04
C ILE A 15 13.00 -0.02 -30.64
N LEU A 16 14.14 -0.11 -29.92
CA LEU A 16 14.22 -0.63 -28.59
C LEU A 16 13.41 0.24 -27.61
N THR A 17 13.47 1.57 -27.74
CA THR A 17 12.68 2.50 -26.92
C THR A 17 11.18 2.32 -27.14
N VAL A 18 10.74 2.18 -28.40
CA VAL A 18 9.33 1.93 -28.73
C VAL A 18 8.85 0.60 -28.16
N LEU A 19 9.67 -0.46 -28.23
CA LEU A 19 9.35 -1.77 -27.65
C LEU A 19 9.19 -1.71 -26.13
N VAL A 20 10.04 -0.96 -25.42
CA VAL A 20 9.95 -0.77 -23.98
C VAL A 20 8.68 -0.01 -23.60
N LEU A 21 8.32 1.04 -24.35
CA LEU A 21 7.11 1.83 -24.10
C LEU A 21 5.82 1.04 -24.40
N ALA A 22 5.82 0.17 -25.40
CA ALA A 22 4.68 -0.68 -25.75
C ALA A 22 4.43 -1.84 -24.76
N SER A 23 5.42 -2.16 -23.92
CA SER A 23 5.34 -3.26 -22.94
C SER A 23 4.42 -2.99 -21.73
N CYS A 24 3.95 -1.77 -21.53
CA CYS A 24 3.19 -1.36 -20.35
C CYS A 24 1.68 -1.57 -20.46
N SER A 25 1.19 -2.76 -20.74
CA SER A 25 -0.23 -3.09 -20.56
C SER A 25 -0.50 -3.59 -19.13
N THR A 26 -1.20 -2.80 -18.29
CA THR A 26 -1.42 -3.08 -16.85
C THR A 26 -2.58 -4.04 -16.52
N LYS A 27 -3.33 -4.52 -17.49
CA LYS A 27 -4.58 -5.29 -17.27
C LYS A 27 -4.49 -6.81 -17.41
N LYS A 28 -3.37 -7.38 -17.83
CA LYS A 28 -3.27 -8.84 -18.05
C LYS A 28 -2.77 -9.56 -16.80
N ASN A 29 -3.49 -10.60 -16.35
CA ASN A 29 -3.16 -11.44 -15.21
C ASN A 29 -1.96 -12.37 -15.52
N LYS A 30 -0.75 -11.82 -15.59
CA LYS A 30 0.51 -12.54 -15.81
C LYS A 30 1.24 -12.74 -14.47
N TRP A 31 2.07 -13.77 -14.36
CA TRP A 31 2.83 -14.12 -13.16
C TRP A 31 3.65 -12.93 -12.60
N ASN A 32 4.42 -12.27 -13.43
CA ASN A 32 5.26 -11.11 -13.02
C ASN A 32 4.42 -9.99 -12.39
N ARG A 33 3.17 -9.81 -12.83
CA ARG A 33 2.26 -8.83 -12.25
C ARG A 33 1.69 -9.25 -10.93
N ARG A 34 1.36 -10.53 -10.79
CA ARG A 34 0.94 -11.07 -9.49
C ARG A 34 2.01 -10.81 -8.45
N VAL A 35 3.28 -11.10 -8.79
CA VAL A 35 4.42 -10.82 -7.90
C VAL A 35 4.50 -9.33 -7.58
N TYR A 36 4.46 -8.46 -8.59
CA TYR A 36 4.51 -7.01 -8.39
C TYR A 36 3.36 -6.50 -7.52
N HIS A 37 2.11 -6.87 -7.83
CA HIS A 37 0.95 -6.42 -7.07
C HIS A 37 0.95 -6.98 -5.65
N ASN A 38 1.34 -8.23 -5.46
CA ASN A 38 1.43 -8.85 -4.15
C ASN A 38 2.50 -8.15 -3.30
N LEU A 39 3.68 -7.93 -3.87
CA LEU A 39 4.78 -7.25 -3.19
C LEU A 39 4.40 -5.82 -2.81
N THR A 40 3.87 -5.04 -3.75
CA THR A 40 3.49 -3.63 -3.52
C THR A 40 2.33 -3.52 -2.54
N SER A 41 1.32 -4.38 -2.64
CA SER A 41 0.20 -4.41 -1.71
C SER A 41 0.66 -4.75 -0.29
N HIS A 42 1.51 -5.75 -0.15
CA HIS A 42 1.99 -6.20 1.16
C HIS A 42 2.93 -5.20 1.82
N TYR A 43 4.00 -4.81 1.13
CA TYR A 43 5.06 -3.99 1.74
C TYR A 43 4.79 -2.49 1.74
N ASN A 44 3.90 -2.00 0.89
CA ASN A 44 3.60 -0.58 0.85
C ASN A 44 2.21 -0.29 1.44
N VAL A 45 1.17 -0.87 0.87
CA VAL A 45 -0.20 -0.49 1.22
C VAL A 45 -0.60 -1.09 2.56
N TRP A 46 -0.47 -2.40 2.73
CA TRP A 46 -0.82 -3.08 3.98
C TRP A 46 0.05 -2.64 5.15
N TRP A 47 1.37 -2.56 4.93
CA TRP A 47 2.30 -2.11 5.97
C TRP A 47 1.93 -0.73 6.50
N ASN A 48 1.70 0.25 5.63
CA ASN A 48 1.35 1.61 6.05
C ASN A 48 -0.02 1.66 6.75
N GLY A 49 -0.99 0.86 6.31
CA GLY A 49 -2.28 0.73 6.99
C GLY A 49 -2.12 0.15 8.40
N ASN A 50 -1.38 -0.95 8.52
CA ASN A 50 -1.11 -1.61 9.80
C ASN A 50 -0.32 -0.70 10.76
N GLN A 51 0.61 0.10 10.24
CA GLN A 51 1.36 1.07 11.04
C GLN A 51 0.42 2.16 11.62
N SER A 52 -0.54 2.63 10.83
CA SER A 52 -1.53 3.60 11.31
C SER A 52 -2.41 3.01 12.43
N VAL A 53 -2.83 1.76 12.33
CA VAL A 53 -3.58 1.08 13.41
C VAL A 53 -2.74 0.96 14.68
N LYS A 54 -1.49 0.51 14.55
CA LYS A 54 -0.58 0.36 15.70
C LYS A 54 -0.28 1.70 16.39
N GLU A 55 -0.12 2.75 15.61
CA GLU A 55 0.07 4.11 16.14
C GLU A 55 -1.18 4.58 16.89
N GLY A 56 -2.38 4.33 16.34
CA GLY A 56 -3.63 4.59 17.03
C GLY A 56 -3.75 3.83 18.34
N GLU A 57 -3.47 2.53 18.35
CA GLU A 57 -3.47 1.73 19.60
C GLU A 57 -2.48 2.26 20.63
N LYS A 58 -1.29 2.65 20.19
CA LYS A 58 -0.27 3.22 21.08
C LYS A 58 -0.77 4.53 21.70
N ASN A 59 -1.29 5.44 20.87
CA ASN A 59 -1.84 6.72 21.33
C ASN A 59 -2.99 6.52 22.34
N LEU A 60 -3.86 5.53 22.08
CA LEU A 60 -4.92 5.17 23.00
C LEU A 60 -4.38 4.71 24.36
N LYS A 61 -3.40 3.82 24.36
CA LYS A 61 -2.78 3.31 25.58
C LYS A 61 -2.08 4.41 26.38
N GLU A 62 -1.44 5.36 25.71
CA GLU A 62 -0.75 6.49 26.32
C GLU A 62 -1.72 7.56 26.86
N ALA A 63 -2.91 7.71 26.24
CA ALA A 63 -3.93 8.65 26.67
C ALA A 63 -4.70 8.18 27.90
N VAL A 64 -4.74 6.88 28.16
CA VAL A 64 -5.42 6.31 29.31
C VAL A 64 -4.45 6.26 30.48
N LYS A 65 -4.79 7.01 31.55
CA LYS A 65 -4.09 6.93 32.84
C LYS A 65 -4.89 6.04 33.79
N ASP A 66 -4.21 5.06 34.34
CA ASP A 66 -4.81 4.20 35.38
C ASP A 66 -4.99 4.98 36.68
N ASP A 67 -6.18 4.91 37.26
CA ASP A 67 -6.46 5.44 38.59
C ASP A 67 -6.36 4.29 39.59
N TYR A 68 -5.24 4.24 40.26
CA TYR A 68 -4.96 3.19 41.29
C TYR A 68 -5.75 3.34 42.59
N THR A 69 -6.61 4.35 42.70
CA THR A 69 -7.50 4.54 43.86
C THR A 69 -8.77 3.70 43.75
N ILE A 70 -9.06 3.16 42.56
CA ILE A 70 -10.21 2.31 42.28
C ILE A 70 -9.77 0.92 41.80
N ILE A 71 -10.68 -0.06 41.83
CA ILE A 71 -10.41 -1.37 41.22
C ILE A 71 -10.31 -1.18 39.72
N LEU A 72 -9.12 -1.46 39.19
CA LEU A 72 -8.87 -1.32 37.75
C LEU A 72 -9.69 -2.35 36.96
N PRO A 73 -10.35 -1.93 35.87
CA PRO A 73 -11.03 -2.85 34.99
C PRO A 73 -10.02 -3.73 34.25
N VAL A 74 -10.34 -5.00 34.03
CA VAL A 74 -9.49 -5.96 33.28
C VAL A 74 -9.28 -5.50 31.83
N PHE A 75 -10.30 -4.84 31.26
CA PHE A 75 -10.21 -4.23 29.92
C PHE A 75 -10.47 -2.73 30.05
N ASN A 76 -9.53 -1.95 29.58
CA ASN A 76 -9.66 -0.52 29.53
C ASN A 76 -10.43 -0.10 28.29
N TYR A 77 -11.73 0.16 28.45
CA TYR A 77 -12.56 0.74 27.40
C TYR A 77 -12.28 2.24 27.34
N GLY A 78 -11.65 2.70 26.26
CA GLY A 78 -11.41 4.14 26.08
C GLY A 78 -12.71 4.97 26.13
N THR A 79 -12.57 6.24 26.46
CA THR A 79 -13.69 7.19 26.43
C THR A 79 -14.07 7.54 24.99
N LYS A 80 -15.24 8.16 24.79
CA LYS A 80 -15.67 8.66 23.49
C LYS A 80 -14.69 9.70 22.91
N GLU A 81 -14.11 10.53 23.76
CA GLU A 81 -13.10 11.52 23.42
C GLU A 81 -11.83 10.84 22.89
N ASN A 82 -11.37 9.77 23.56
CA ASN A 82 -10.23 8.98 23.13
C ASN A 82 -10.50 8.31 21.77
N ALA A 83 -11.72 7.81 21.55
CA ALA A 83 -12.12 7.24 20.26
C ALA A 83 -12.08 8.29 19.12
N LEU A 84 -12.52 9.52 19.38
CA LEU A 84 -12.48 10.61 18.40
C LEU A 84 -11.04 10.99 18.01
N SER A 85 -10.10 10.93 18.96
CA SER A 85 -8.69 11.21 18.68
C SER A 85 -8.04 10.20 17.73
N LEU A 86 -8.61 9.00 17.62
CA LEU A 86 -8.12 7.93 16.74
C LEU A 86 -8.64 8.01 15.30
N ASN A 87 -9.65 8.84 15.03
CA ASN A 87 -10.32 8.89 13.73
C ASN A 87 -9.30 9.06 12.59
N SER A 88 -8.34 9.97 12.72
CA SER A 88 -7.32 10.20 11.68
C SER A 88 -6.50 8.95 11.36
N ASN A 89 -6.10 8.17 12.37
CA ASN A 89 -5.31 6.96 12.19
C ASN A 89 -6.16 5.84 11.58
N MET A 90 -7.42 5.72 12.01
CA MET A 90 -8.35 4.71 11.49
C MET A 90 -8.78 5.03 10.05
N ASP A 91 -9.09 6.29 9.75
CA ASP A 91 -9.42 6.73 8.39
C ASP A 91 -8.27 6.48 7.42
N ARG A 92 -7.04 6.76 7.85
CA ARG A 92 -5.85 6.45 7.05
C ARG A 92 -5.69 4.94 6.83
N ALA A 93 -5.96 4.11 7.82
CA ALA A 93 -5.92 2.66 7.67
C ALA A 93 -6.98 2.16 6.69
N ILE A 94 -8.21 2.68 6.77
CA ILE A 94 -9.33 2.37 5.86
C ILE A 94 -9.00 2.83 4.44
N GLU A 95 -8.43 4.03 4.26
CA GLU A 95 -7.98 4.51 2.96
C GLU A 95 -6.96 3.56 2.33
N LYS A 96 -5.94 3.13 3.08
CA LYS A 96 -4.94 2.19 2.59
C LYS A 96 -5.55 0.83 2.25
N ALA A 97 -6.45 0.31 3.07
CA ALA A 97 -7.17 -0.92 2.78
C ALA A 97 -7.99 -0.80 1.48
N SER A 98 -8.71 0.31 1.30
CA SER A 98 -9.49 0.59 0.09
C SER A 98 -8.62 0.66 -1.17
N ILE A 99 -7.47 1.33 -1.09
CA ILE A 99 -6.47 1.37 -2.18
C ILE A 99 -5.97 -0.03 -2.52
N SER A 100 -5.72 -0.87 -1.51
CA SER A 100 -5.30 -2.25 -1.73
C SER A 100 -6.34 -3.04 -2.51
N ILE A 101 -7.60 -2.95 -2.11
CA ILE A 101 -8.71 -3.63 -2.79
C ILE A 101 -8.88 -3.12 -4.23
N GLN A 102 -8.84 -1.81 -4.44
CA GLN A 102 -9.09 -1.22 -5.76
C GLN A 102 -7.97 -1.47 -6.76
N ARG A 103 -6.71 -1.38 -6.33
CA ARG A 103 -5.55 -1.41 -7.22
C ARG A 103 -4.87 -2.76 -7.31
N HIS A 104 -4.96 -3.56 -6.24
CA HIS A 104 -4.19 -4.80 -6.10
C HIS A 104 -5.06 -6.05 -6.01
N SER A 105 -6.40 -5.95 -6.01
CA SER A 105 -7.27 -7.12 -6.09
C SER A 105 -7.14 -7.77 -7.47
N MET A 106 -6.48 -8.92 -7.52
CA MET A 106 -6.38 -9.74 -8.72
C MET A 106 -7.33 -10.92 -8.59
N ARG A 107 -8.39 -10.95 -9.40
CA ARG A 107 -9.31 -12.09 -9.43
C ARG A 107 -8.60 -13.31 -9.98
N PHE A 108 -8.68 -14.41 -9.25
CA PHE A 108 -8.26 -15.72 -9.71
C PHE A 108 -9.27 -16.22 -10.75
N GLY A 109 -8.83 -16.51 -12.00
CA GLY A 109 -9.71 -17.00 -13.05
C GLY A 109 -10.57 -15.90 -13.65
N GLY A 110 -9.94 -14.90 -14.28
CA GLY A 110 -10.63 -13.79 -14.91
C GLY A 110 -11.72 -14.20 -15.90
N LYS A 111 -12.95 -13.96 -15.57
CA LYS A 111 -14.02 -13.55 -16.45
C LYS A 111 -14.55 -12.24 -15.93
#